data_0ae4671539e27c9016a683ba280b9b6f
#
_entry.id   0ae4671539e27c9016a683ba280b9b6f
#
_cell.length_a   1.000
_cell.length_b   1.000
_cell.length_c   1.000
_cell.angle_alpha   90.00
_cell.angle_beta   90.00
_cell.angle_gamma   90.00
#
_symmetry.space_group_name_H-M   'P 1'
#
loop_
_entity.id
_entity.type
_entity.pdbx_description
1 polymer ?
#
loop_
_entity_poly.entity_id
_entity_poly.type
_entity_poly.pdbx_seq_one_letter_code
_entity_poly.pdbx_strand_id
1 'polypeptide(L)'
;MRPFLIFLTVLSTLAFAIAQVAPYDQAPPVAEPYYRVRYEASTKPGELIFPVQYTVWIPEGVKTLRGVIVHQHGCGEGSCKSGQTGAFDLHWQALARKHDCALLSPSYEQPDKADCQMWCDPRNGSGAAFQKALADLGAQSGHPELATVPWALWGHSGGGHWSGGMTLLHPDRVAAVWLRSGVPLLEANPDRPTIKAHVISEGSLGVPILCNPGTKEGVTVKDGRFAGVWPANETFFKAMRAKGALIGVAVDPLTAHECGNQRYLAIPWLDACLSARLPEKSGDPLKAMPTEGTWLAELLSTEAVPAADFKGDAKAAVWLPNETVAKQWAQYVTDTAVTDTTPPPAPSAPVVKGKELTWTAEADLESGIAKFLIERDGQIIATVPEEGKNPFGRPIFQGLQYSDTPLAPLVAMQFTDEKAETGKSHVYRVITVNTVGLQSE
;
A
#
# COMPACT_ATOMS: atom_id res chain seq x y z
N MET A 1 65.43 -22.15 15.93
CA MET A 1 63.99 -22.33 15.77
C MET A 1 63.35 -20.94 15.92
N ARG A 2 62.84 -20.36 14.83
CA ARG A 2 62.13 -19.08 14.83
C ARG A 2 60.61 -19.41 14.76
N PRO A 3 59.73 -18.80 15.57
CA PRO A 3 58.29 -18.98 15.44
C PRO A 3 57.74 -18.09 14.29
N PHE A 4 56.99 -18.72 13.38
CA PHE A 4 56.16 -18.04 12.38
C PHE A 4 54.89 -17.51 13.06
N LEU A 5 54.72 -16.17 13.04
CA LEU A 5 53.46 -15.55 13.40
C LEU A 5 52.56 -15.55 12.15
N ILE A 6 51.45 -16.26 12.22
CA ILE A 6 50.39 -16.17 11.20
C ILE A 6 49.46 -15.02 11.61
N PHE A 7 49.44 -13.94 10.83
CA PHE A 7 48.45 -12.89 10.93
C PHE A 7 47.17 -13.35 10.22
N LEU A 8 46.13 -13.64 10.99
CA LEU A 8 44.78 -13.84 10.47
C LEU A 8 44.14 -12.48 10.26
N THR A 9 44.08 -12.01 9.01
CA THR A 9 43.32 -10.82 8.62
C THR A 9 41.86 -11.23 8.52
N VAL A 10 41.05 -10.85 9.52
CA VAL A 10 39.57 -10.93 9.46
C VAL A 10 39.11 -9.81 8.57
N LEU A 11 38.74 -10.13 7.31
CA LEU A 11 37.97 -9.23 6.45
C LEU A 11 36.54 -9.17 6.99
N SER A 12 36.25 -8.11 7.75
CA SER A 12 34.85 -7.75 8.05
C SER A 12 34.24 -7.15 6.78
N THR A 13 33.44 -7.92 6.08
CA THR A 13 32.54 -7.40 5.05
C THR A 13 31.44 -6.59 5.74
N LEU A 14 31.62 -5.26 5.78
CA LEU A 14 30.53 -4.34 6.04
C LEU A 14 29.53 -4.49 4.87
N ALA A 15 28.43 -5.19 5.10
CA ALA A 15 27.26 -5.10 4.26
C ALA A 15 26.69 -3.69 4.45
N PHE A 16 27.02 -2.78 3.54
CA PHE A 16 26.30 -1.53 3.42
C PHE A 16 24.87 -1.89 3.03
N ALA A 17 23.92 -1.72 3.96
CA ALA A 17 22.53 -1.62 3.60
C ALA A 17 22.40 -0.40 2.67
N ILE A 18 22.33 -0.64 1.37
CA ILE A 18 22.02 0.40 0.39
C ILE A 18 20.62 0.88 0.77
N ALA A 19 20.54 2.07 1.34
CA ALA A 19 19.25 2.73 1.54
C ALA A 19 18.60 2.81 0.15
N GLN A 20 17.41 2.24 0.02
CA GLN A 20 16.67 2.20 -1.23
C GLN A 20 16.23 3.64 -1.52
N VAL A 21 16.92 4.31 -2.41
CA VAL A 21 16.59 5.66 -2.86
C VAL A 21 15.57 5.54 -3.97
N ALA A 22 14.55 6.40 -3.96
CA ALA A 22 13.60 6.48 -5.08
C ALA A 22 14.35 6.75 -6.39
N PRO A 23 13.87 6.21 -7.54
CA PRO A 23 14.60 6.25 -8.80
C PRO A 23 14.77 7.67 -9.37
N TYR A 24 14.03 8.67 -8.86
CA TYR A 24 14.02 10.03 -9.38
C TYR A 24 14.19 11.06 -8.28
N ASP A 25 15.07 12.05 -8.49
CA ASP A 25 15.09 13.26 -7.68
C ASP A 25 13.85 14.13 -7.95
N GLN A 26 13.36 14.11 -9.19
CA GLN A 26 12.12 14.71 -9.60
C GLN A 26 11.26 13.66 -10.32
N ALA A 27 9.96 13.64 -10.01
CA ALA A 27 9.04 12.78 -10.70
C ALA A 27 8.96 13.18 -12.18
N PRO A 28 8.98 12.20 -13.11
CA PRO A 28 8.84 12.47 -14.54
C PRO A 28 7.48 13.09 -14.85
N PRO A 29 7.34 13.80 -15.97
CA PRO A 29 6.04 14.29 -16.45
C PRO A 29 5.02 13.15 -16.51
N VAL A 30 3.76 13.46 -16.25
CA VAL A 30 2.64 12.52 -16.36
C VAL A 30 1.72 12.93 -17.48
N ALA A 31 1.05 11.95 -18.07
CA ALA A 31 -0.03 12.13 -19.04
C ALA A 31 -1.21 11.26 -18.62
N GLU A 32 -2.39 11.58 -19.12
CA GLU A 32 -3.60 10.77 -18.93
C GLU A 32 -3.30 9.26 -19.12
N PRO A 33 -3.77 8.41 -18.22
CA PRO A 33 -4.75 8.64 -17.14
C PRO A 33 -4.17 9.08 -15.79
N TYR A 34 -2.95 9.61 -15.79
CA TYR A 34 -2.28 10.13 -14.60
C TYR A 34 -2.32 11.66 -14.60
N TYR A 35 -2.59 12.24 -13.43
CA TYR A 35 -2.61 13.68 -13.21
C TYR A 35 -1.78 14.03 -11.99
N ARG A 36 -1.20 15.24 -11.95
CA ARG A 36 -0.33 15.64 -10.86
C ARG A 36 -0.49 17.12 -10.52
N VAL A 37 -0.51 17.40 -9.23
CA VAL A 37 -0.37 18.74 -8.67
C VAL A 37 0.81 18.78 -7.71
N ARG A 38 1.47 19.95 -7.61
CA ARG A 38 2.54 20.21 -6.67
C ARG A 38 2.30 21.51 -5.94
N TYR A 39 2.58 21.53 -4.65
CA TYR A 39 2.51 22.71 -3.80
C TYR A 39 3.87 22.98 -3.20
N GLU A 40 4.25 24.27 -3.18
CA GLU A 40 5.47 24.71 -2.52
C GLU A 40 5.30 24.74 -1.00
N ALA A 41 6.43 24.72 -0.29
CA ALA A 41 6.48 24.91 1.15
C ALA A 41 5.84 26.24 1.56
N SER A 42 5.09 26.24 2.64
CA SER A 42 4.54 27.46 3.22
C SER A 42 5.31 27.90 4.46
N THR A 43 5.41 29.19 4.67
CA THR A 43 5.94 29.79 5.90
C THR A 43 4.84 30.22 6.86
N LYS A 44 3.57 30.05 6.48
CA LYS A 44 2.44 30.46 7.32
C LYS A 44 2.14 29.44 8.41
N PRO A 45 1.88 29.85 9.64
CA PRO A 45 1.52 28.92 10.71
C PRO A 45 0.31 28.07 10.35
N GLY A 46 0.40 26.77 10.60
CA GLY A 46 -0.66 25.80 10.33
C GLY A 46 -0.73 25.28 8.88
N GLU A 47 0.05 25.84 7.96
CA GLU A 47 0.22 25.32 6.61
C GLU A 47 1.43 24.37 6.53
N LEU A 48 1.47 23.53 5.50
CA LEU A 48 2.52 22.53 5.32
C LEU A 48 3.87 23.20 4.98
N ILE A 49 4.89 22.91 5.78
CA ILE A 49 6.22 23.50 5.64
C ILE A 49 7.14 22.78 4.63
N PHE A 50 6.70 21.66 4.09
CA PHE A 50 7.44 20.92 3.05
C PHE A 50 6.72 21.05 1.72
N PRO A 51 7.46 21.12 0.60
CA PRO A 51 6.83 20.94 -0.70
C PRO A 51 6.23 19.53 -0.77
N VAL A 52 5.14 19.40 -1.52
CA VAL A 52 4.47 18.12 -1.72
C VAL A 52 3.90 18.03 -3.12
N GLN A 53 4.01 16.88 -3.74
CA GLN A 53 3.30 16.55 -4.97
C GLN A 53 2.33 15.40 -4.73
N TYR A 54 1.20 15.45 -5.42
CA TYR A 54 0.18 14.40 -5.43
C TYR A 54 0.02 13.90 -6.85
N THR A 55 0.21 12.60 -7.06
CA THR A 55 -0.08 11.95 -8.33
C THR A 55 -1.31 11.08 -8.16
N VAL A 56 -2.28 11.24 -9.06
CA VAL A 56 -3.49 10.41 -9.10
C VAL A 56 -3.56 9.66 -10.42
N TRP A 57 -3.98 8.41 -10.36
CA TRP A 57 -4.39 7.60 -11.48
C TRP A 57 -5.92 7.48 -11.48
N ILE A 58 -6.54 7.68 -12.64
CA ILE A 58 -7.98 7.54 -12.84
C ILE A 58 -8.22 6.30 -13.72
N PRO A 59 -9.07 5.33 -13.31
CA PRO A 59 -9.37 4.17 -14.15
C PRO A 59 -10.00 4.59 -15.48
N GLU A 60 -9.49 4.04 -16.56
CA GLU A 60 -10.03 4.31 -17.90
C GLU A 60 -11.51 3.87 -17.99
N GLY A 61 -12.34 4.72 -18.60
CA GLY A 61 -13.77 4.46 -18.82
C GLY A 61 -14.67 4.70 -17.60
N VAL A 62 -14.14 5.03 -16.43
CA VAL A 62 -14.95 5.41 -15.27
C VAL A 62 -15.66 6.74 -15.56
N LYS A 63 -16.97 6.78 -15.33
CA LYS A 63 -17.78 8.00 -15.56
C LYS A 63 -17.86 8.89 -14.33
N THR A 64 -17.86 8.27 -13.15
CA THR A 64 -17.98 8.97 -11.87
C THR A 64 -17.24 8.16 -10.82
N LEU A 65 -16.28 8.78 -10.17
CA LEU A 65 -15.54 8.15 -9.10
C LEU A 65 -16.42 7.96 -7.85
N ARG A 66 -16.30 6.81 -7.20
CA ARG A 66 -16.99 6.48 -5.95
C ARG A 66 -16.12 6.66 -4.72
N GLY A 67 -14.80 6.74 -4.89
CA GLY A 67 -13.83 6.90 -3.82
C GLY A 67 -12.43 7.20 -4.34
N VAL A 68 -11.51 7.37 -3.40
CA VAL A 68 -10.08 7.43 -3.70
C VAL A 68 -9.30 6.54 -2.72
N ILE A 69 -8.43 5.69 -3.25
CA ILE A 69 -7.46 4.92 -2.48
C ILE A 69 -6.20 5.78 -2.37
N VAL A 70 -5.76 6.03 -1.15
CA VAL A 70 -4.58 6.85 -0.85
C VAL A 70 -3.46 5.96 -0.37
N HIS A 71 -2.38 5.89 -1.12
CA HIS A 71 -1.18 5.13 -0.79
C HIS A 71 -0.11 6.05 -0.21
N GLN A 72 -0.04 6.14 1.13
CA GLN A 72 0.79 7.11 1.85
C GLN A 72 2.12 6.48 2.29
N HIS A 73 3.22 6.99 1.77
CA HIS A 73 4.58 6.57 2.15
C HIS A 73 4.95 6.88 3.62
N GLY A 74 6.09 6.33 4.07
CA GLY A 74 6.67 6.59 5.39
C GLY A 74 7.53 7.84 5.46
N CYS A 75 8.16 8.06 6.64
CA CYS A 75 9.04 9.18 6.90
C CYS A 75 10.46 8.98 6.34
N GLY A 76 11.14 10.09 6.13
CA GLY A 76 12.51 10.17 5.64
C GLY A 76 12.56 10.38 4.12
N GLU A 77 13.62 11.00 3.65
CA GLU A 77 13.77 11.43 2.26
C GLU A 77 13.51 10.31 1.25
N GLY A 78 14.15 9.15 1.41
CA GLY A 78 13.98 8.02 0.50
C GLY A 78 12.56 7.45 0.49
N SER A 79 11.92 7.32 1.66
CA SER A 79 10.51 6.90 1.77
C SER A 79 9.57 7.92 1.14
N CYS A 80 9.79 9.22 1.37
CA CYS A 80 9.00 10.28 0.78
C CYS A 80 9.09 10.26 -0.75
N LYS A 81 10.30 10.10 -1.31
CA LYS A 81 10.51 9.97 -2.76
C LYS A 81 9.78 8.75 -3.35
N SER A 82 9.63 7.65 -2.61
CA SER A 82 8.91 6.47 -3.08
C SER A 82 7.43 6.75 -3.38
N GLY A 83 6.83 7.76 -2.77
CA GLY A 83 5.48 8.24 -3.08
C GLY A 83 5.30 8.71 -4.53
N GLN A 84 6.37 9.05 -5.24
CA GLN A 84 6.32 9.45 -6.65
C GLN A 84 5.79 8.33 -7.56
N THR A 85 5.91 7.07 -7.16
CA THR A 85 5.54 5.90 -7.98
C THR A 85 4.31 5.15 -7.48
N GLY A 86 3.75 5.49 -6.32
CA GLY A 86 2.64 4.73 -5.74
C GLY A 86 1.39 4.65 -6.60
N ALA A 87 1.06 5.72 -7.34
CA ALA A 87 -0.09 5.73 -8.25
C ALA A 87 0.08 4.83 -9.50
N PHE A 88 1.29 4.34 -9.77
CA PHE A 88 1.59 3.47 -10.90
C PHE A 88 1.58 1.98 -10.56
N ASP A 89 1.20 1.61 -9.35
CA ASP A 89 1.15 0.22 -8.92
C ASP A 89 -0.07 -0.51 -9.48
N LEU A 90 0.17 -1.49 -10.36
CA LEU A 90 -0.89 -2.23 -11.05
C LEU A 90 -1.79 -3.01 -10.10
N HIS A 91 -1.27 -3.53 -9.00
CA HIS A 91 -2.07 -4.30 -8.04
C HIS A 91 -3.02 -3.39 -7.25
N TRP A 92 -2.54 -2.21 -6.82
CA TRP A 92 -3.39 -1.20 -6.21
C TRP A 92 -4.38 -0.57 -7.21
N GLN A 93 -3.97 -0.43 -8.49
CA GLN A 93 -4.88 0.00 -9.56
C GLN A 93 -6.01 -1.01 -9.82
N ALA A 94 -5.74 -2.33 -9.72
CA ALA A 94 -6.77 -3.36 -9.85
C ALA A 94 -7.85 -3.21 -8.76
N LEU A 95 -7.45 -2.97 -7.50
CA LEU A 95 -8.39 -2.67 -6.42
C LEU A 95 -9.18 -1.39 -6.69
N ALA A 96 -8.51 -0.33 -7.11
CA ALA A 96 -9.16 0.95 -7.39
C ALA A 96 -10.17 0.81 -8.54
N ARG A 97 -9.82 0.16 -9.64
CA ARG A 97 -10.69 -0.11 -10.78
C ARG A 97 -11.95 -0.89 -10.38
N LYS A 98 -11.80 -1.95 -9.55
CA LYS A 98 -12.92 -2.77 -9.08
C LYS A 98 -14.02 -1.94 -8.38
N HIS A 99 -13.63 -0.85 -7.75
CA HIS A 99 -14.52 0.00 -6.94
C HIS A 99 -14.86 1.36 -7.58
N ASP A 100 -14.51 1.58 -8.84
CA ASP A 100 -14.61 2.90 -9.48
C ASP A 100 -13.92 3.99 -8.65
N CYS A 101 -12.76 3.68 -8.06
CA CYS A 101 -11.97 4.59 -7.26
C CYS A 101 -10.75 5.10 -8.03
N ALA A 102 -10.29 6.29 -7.70
CA ALA A 102 -8.97 6.75 -8.08
C ALA A 102 -7.89 6.14 -7.17
N LEU A 103 -6.64 6.05 -7.64
CA LEU A 103 -5.47 5.72 -6.83
C LEU A 103 -4.56 6.95 -6.72
N LEU A 104 -4.34 7.43 -5.50
CA LEU A 104 -3.56 8.63 -5.22
C LEU A 104 -2.34 8.30 -4.36
N SER A 105 -1.19 8.86 -4.72
CA SER A 105 0.03 8.78 -3.92
C SER A 105 0.65 10.16 -3.74
N PRO A 106 0.80 10.63 -2.48
CA PRO A 106 1.55 11.84 -2.18
C PRO A 106 3.04 11.56 -2.09
N SER A 107 3.86 12.57 -2.38
CA SER A 107 5.31 12.57 -2.17
C SER A 107 5.74 13.88 -1.55
N TYR A 108 6.08 13.86 -0.26
CA TYR A 108 6.59 15.04 0.45
C TYR A 108 8.09 15.19 0.19
N GLU A 109 8.56 16.41 0.00
CA GLU A 109 9.98 16.72 -0.09
C GLU A 109 10.54 17.00 1.32
N GLN A 110 10.52 15.98 2.17
CA GLN A 110 11.06 16.08 3.53
C GLN A 110 12.59 16.08 3.48
N PRO A 111 13.27 17.14 3.96
CA PRO A 111 14.72 17.12 4.08
C PRO A 111 15.23 16.03 5.03
N ASP A 112 16.42 15.53 4.81
CA ASP A 112 17.07 14.60 5.75
C ASP A 112 17.13 15.23 7.16
N LYS A 113 16.84 14.40 8.17
CA LYS A 113 16.79 14.80 9.60
C LYS A 113 15.67 15.78 9.98
N ALA A 114 14.81 16.21 9.05
CA ALA A 114 13.63 17.00 9.41
C ALA A 114 12.64 16.18 10.24
N ASP A 115 11.94 16.86 11.17
CA ASP A 115 10.93 16.18 12.00
C ASP A 115 9.74 15.75 11.15
N CYS A 116 9.53 14.46 11.08
CA CYS A 116 8.43 13.84 10.35
C CYS A 116 7.04 14.30 10.83
N GLN A 117 6.90 14.67 12.10
CA GLN A 117 5.63 15.16 12.65
C GLN A 117 5.10 16.39 11.90
N MET A 118 5.99 17.13 11.23
CA MET A 118 5.62 18.31 10.47
C MET A 118 4.76 18.02 9.24
N TRP A 119 4.65 16.73 8.83
CA TRP A 119 3.69 16.32 7.82
C TRP A 119 2.88 15.08 8.21
N CYS A 120 3.45 14.13 8.96
CA CYS A 120 2.74 12.90 9.31
C CYS A 120 1.63 13.13 10.37
N ASP A 121 1.65 14.24 11.09
CA ASP A 121 0.47 14.74 11.79
C ASP A 121 -0.34 15.61 10.81
N PRO A 122 -1.54 15.19 10.38
CA PRO A 122 -2.33 15.94 9.39
C PRO A 122 -2.70 17.34 9.82
N ARG A 123 -2.68 17.64 11.13
CA ARG A 123 -2.97 18.96 11.70
C ARG A 123 -1.87 20.00 11.43
N ASN A 124 -0.69 19.55 10.97
CA ASN A 124 0.42 20.42 10.58
C ASN A 124 0.37 20.81 9.08
N GLY A 125 -0.83 20.89 8.51
CA GLY A 125 -1.10 21.39 7.17
C GLY A 125 -1.19 20.33 6.08
N SER A 126 -0.67 19.12 6.29
CA SER A 126 -0.72 18.07 5.27
C SER A 126 -2.14 17.56 4.99
N GLY A 127 -3.03 17.54 5.99
CA GLY A 127 -4.44 17.21 5.80
C GLY A 127 -5.17 18.23 4.92
N ALA A 128 -4.90 19.54 5.13
CA ALA A 128 -5.45 20.60 4.29
C ALA A 128 -4.87 20.57 2.87
N ALA A 129 -3.56 20.33 2.72
CA ALA A 129 -2.92 20.19 1.42
C ALA A 129 -3.48 19.00 0.63
N PHE A 130 -3.74 17.87 1.28
CA PHE A 130 -4.39 16.70 0.69
C PHE A 130 -5.80 17.03 0.16
N GLN A 131 -6.64 17.68 0.97
CA GLN A 131 -8.00 18.02 0.55
C GLN A 131 -7.99 19.01 -0.62
N LYS A 132 -7.07 19.98 -0.60
CA LYS A 132 -6.85 20.89 -1.73
C LYS A 132 -6.41 20.11 -2.98
N ALA A 133 -5.50 19.14 -2.83
CA ALA A 133 -5.03 18.32 -3.96
C ALA A 133 -6.17 17.53 -4.61
N LEU A 134 -7.09 16.97 -3.82
CA LEU A 134 -8.27 16.27 -4.36
C LEU A 134 -9.15 17.21 -5.20
N ALA A 135 -9.35 18.45 -4.77
CA ALA A 135 -10.11 19.43 -5.54
C ALA A 135 -9.41 19.84 -6.84
N ASP A 136 -8.10 20.15 -6.77
CA ASP A 136 -7.32 20.59 -7.93
C ASP A 136 -7.15 19.44 -8.97
N LEU A 137 -6.90 18.21 -8.51
CA LEU A 137 -6.81 17.02 -9.35
C LEU A 137 -8.18 16.67 -9.97
N GLY A 138 -9.26 16.84 -9.21
CA GLY A 138 -10.62 16.67 -9.72
C GLY A 138 -10.93 17.63 -10.85
N ALA A 139 -10.56 18.91 -10.71
CA ALA A 139 -10.71 19.88 -11.76
C ALA A 139 -9.84 19.59 -12.99
N GLN A 140 -8.59 19.11 -12.75
CA GLN A 140 -7.64 18.80 -13.84
C GLN A 140 -8.05 17.55 -14.63
N SER A 141 -8.60 16.53 -13.96
CA SER A 141 -8.96 15.25 -14.56
C SER A 141 -10.39 15.20 -15.14
N GLY A 142 -11.20 16.24 -14.91
CA GLY A 142 -12.62 16.21 -15.27
C GLY A 142 -13.50 15.42 -14.30
N HIS A 143 -12.99 15.04 -13.12
CA HIS A 143 -13.68 14.33 -12.05
C HIS A 143 -13.83 15.18 -10.78
N PRO A 144 -14.65 16.25 -10.81
CA PRO A 144 -14.78 17.19 -9.69
C PRO A 144 -15.28 16.53 -8.40
N GLU A 145 -15.95 15.37 -8.49
CA GLU A 145 -16.38 14.58 -7.35
C GLU A 145 -15.20 14.09 -6.49
N LEU A 146 -13.98 14.06 -7.02
CA LEU A 146 -12.78 13.65 -6.27
C LEU A 146 -12.59 14.49 -5.00
N ALA A 147 -13.05 15.75 -5.00
CA ALA A 147 -13.03 16.63 -3.82
C ALA A 147 -13.92 16.10 -2.67
N THR A 148 -14.94 15.31 -2.97
CA THR A 148 -16.00 14.93 -2.00
C THR A 148 -16.14 13.44 -1.76
N VAL A 149 -15.59 12.57 -2.61
CA VAL A 149 -15.68 11.11 -2.45
C VAL A 149 -14.98 10.62 -1.18
N PRO A 150 -15.41 9.46 -0.65
CA PRO A 150 -14.76 8.79 0.47
C PRO A 150 -13.31 8.39 0.19
N TRP A 151 -12.56 8.21 1.28
CA TRP A 151 -11.14 7.81 1.25
C TRP A 151 -10.96 6.39 1.78
N ALA A 152 -10.22 5.55 1.07
CA ALA A 152 -9.61 4.34 1.61
C ALA A 152 -8.12 4.62 1.82
N LEU A 153 -7.66 4.57 3.06
CA LEU A 153 -6.31 5.01 3.42
C LEU A 153 -5.41 3.81 3.67
N TRP A 154 -4.28 3.77 2.98
CA TRP A 154 -3.16 2.91 3.32
C TRP A 154 -1.99 3.79 3.72
N GLY A 155 -1.32 3.47 4.83
CA GLY A 155 -0.17 4.24 5.28
C GLY A 155 0.91 3.39 5.93
N HIS A 156 2.18 3.68 5.59
CA HIS A 156 3.35 3.04 6.17
C HIS A 156 4.07 3.99 7.12
N SER A 157 4.43 3.53 8.33
CA SER A 157 5.24 4.30 9.29
C SER A 157 4.61 5.66 9.61
N GLY A 158 5.28 6.78 9.31
CA GLY A 158 4.67 8.11 9.41
C GLY A 158 3.40 8.26 8.56
N GLY A 159 3.31 7.57 7.43
CA GLY A 159 2.08 7.49 6.64
C GLY A 159 0.95 6.77 7.37
N GLY A 160 1.26 5.76 8.18
CA GLY A 160 0.29 5.13 9.08
C GLY A 160 -0.21 6.09 10.16
N HIS A 161 0.70 6.89 10.73
CA HIS A 161 0.32 7.96 11.66
C HIS A 161 -0.60 8.98 10.97
N TRP A 162 -0.26 9.43 9.75
CA TRP A 162 -1.08 10.33 8.95
C TRP A 162 -2.46 9.74 8.64
N SER A 163 -2.50 8.51 8.12
CA SER A 163 -3.75 7.84 7.75
C SER A 163 -4.68 7.62 8.94
N GLY A 164 -4.13 7.17 10.07
CA GLY A 164 -4.88 7.04 11.30
C GLY A 164 -5.32 8.39 11.87
N GLY A 165 -4.46 9.42 11.80
CA GLY A 165 -4.80 10.80 12.19
C GLY A 165 -5.96 11.36 11.35
N MET A 166 -5.93 11.18 10.03
CA MET A 166 -7.04 11.54 9.13
C MET A 166 -8.33 10.82 9.49
N THR A 167 -8.23 9.53 9.86
CA THR A 167 -9.39 8.74 10.30
C THR A 167 -10.04 9.30 11.56
N LEU A 168 -9.24 9.74 12.54
CA LEU A 168 -9.76 10.32 13.77
C LEU A 168 -10.34 11.73 13.58
N LEU A 169 -9.82 12.49 12.61
CA LEU A 169 -10.26 13.86 12.29
C LEU A 169 -11.45 13.92 11.33
N HIS A 170 -11.54 12.99 10.38
CA HIS A 170 -12.52 12.97 9.29
C HIS A 170 -13.19 11.59 9.14
N PRO A 171 -13.77 11.00 10.20
CA PRO A 171 -14.31 9.64 10.16
C PRO A 171 -15.46 9.48 9.18
N ASP A 172 -16.18 10.54 8.88
CA ASP A 172 -17.27 10.61 7.89
C ASP A 172 -16.77 10.47 6.43
N ARG A 173 -15.48 10.75 6.19
CA ARG A 173 -14.84 10.65 4.89
C ARG A 173 -14.06 9.33 4.70
N VAL A 174 -13.71 8.61 5.78
CA VAL A 174 -12.85 7.43 5.69
C VAL A 174 -13.69 6.16 5.58
N ALA A 175 -13.59 5.48 4.43
CA ALA A 175 -14.25 4.20 4.19
C ALA A 175 -13.57 3.06 4.96
N ALA A 176 -12.22 3.03 4.95
CA ALA A 176 -11.42 2.05 5.67
C ALA A 176 -9.97 2.54 5.77
N VAL A 177 -9.20 2.03 6.74
CA VAL A 177 -7.78 2.38 6.89
C VAL A 177 -6.91 1.19 7.26
N TRP A 178 -5.81 1.04 6.53
CA TRP A 178 -4.72 0.10 6.79
C TRP A 178 -3.50 0.84 7.33
N LEU A 179 -3.02 0.44 8.51
CA LEU A 179 -1.94 1.11 9.25
C LEU A 179 -0.71 0.19 9.32
N ARG A 180 0.19 0.28 8.33
CA ARG A 180 1.44 -0.47 8.33
C ARG A 180 2.48 0.22 9.21
N SER A 181 2.87 -0.43 10.31
CA SER A 181 3.98 -0.01 11.20
C SER A 181 3.90 1.42 11.73
N GLY A 182 2.69 1.99 11.81
CA GLY A 182 2.48 3.34 12.34
C GLY A 182 1.02 3.59 12.68
N VAL A 183 0.78 4.25 13.80
CA VAL A 183 -0.56 4.60 14.31
C VAL A 183 -0.56 6.02 14.86
N PRO A 184 -1.71 6.73 14.93
CA PRO A 184 -1.78 8.01 15.62
C PRO A 184 -1.52 7.82 17.12
N LEU A 185 -0.73 8.70 17.70
CA LEU A 185 -0.39 8.65 19.12
C LEU A 185 -1.51 9.28 19.93
N LEU A 186 -1.98 8.57 20.97
CA LEU A 186 -3.06 9.03 21.85
C LEU A 186 -2.56 9.87 23.03
N GLU A 187 -1.23 9.91 23.23
CA GLU A 187 -0.57 10.70 24.26
C GLU A 187 0.44 11.65 23.63
N ALA A 188 0.53 12.85 24.20
CA ALA A 188 1.59 13.79 23.85
C ALA A 188 2.93 13.31 24.44
N ASN A 189 4.02 13.60 23.73
CA ASN A 189 5.36 13.28 24.24
C ASN A 189 6.01 14.56 24.80
N PRO A 190 6.26 14.66 26.12
CA PRO A 190 6.88 15.85 26.73
C PRO A 190 8.27 16.16 26.16
N ASP A 191 9.03 15.12 25.78
CA ASP A 191 10.39 15.26 25.25
C ASP A 191 10.39 15.62 23.74
N ARG A 192 9.23 15.50 23.08
CA ARG A 192 9.03 15.82 21.67
C ARG A 192 7.74 16.63 21.48
N PRO A 193 7.75 17.95 21.69
CA PRO A 193 6.55 18.81 21.69
C PRO A 193 5.78 18.82 20.37
N THR A 194 6.41 18.39 19.27
CA THR A 194 5.76 18.19 17.96
C THR A 194 4.78 17.02 17.97
N ILE A 195 4.90 16.08 18.90
CA ILE A 195 3.97 14.96 19.08
C ILE A 195 2.80 15.42 19.95
N LYS A 196 1.65 15.61 19.32
CA LYS A 196 0.40 16.02 19.97
C LYS A 196 -0.52 14.80 20.08
N ALA A 197 -1.19 14.65 21.23
CA ALA A 197 -2.20 13.62 21.40
C ALA A 197 -3.34 13.73 20.37
N HIS A 198 -3.75 12.59 19.83
CA HIS A 198 -4.99 12.46 19.07
C HIS A 198 -6.13 12.06 20.03
N VAL A 199 -7.33 12.50 19.72
CA VAL A 199 -8.55 12.13 20.45
C VAL A 199 -9.34 11.14 19.63
N ILE A 200 -9.72 10.02 20.23
CA ILE A 200 -10.64 9.06 19.62
C ILE A 200 -12.03 9.71 19.55
N SER A 201 -12.46 10.05 18.33
CA SER A 201 -13.80 10.57 18.10
C SER A 201 -14.83 9.42 18.03
N GLU A 202 -16.05 9.68 18.44
CA GLU A 202 -17.11 8.65 18.41
C GLU A 202 -17.36 8.15 16.99
N GLY A 203 -17.36 9.03 16.00
CA GLY A 203 -17.51 8.67 14.59
C GLY A 203 -16.41 7.72 14.10
N SER A 204 -15.20 7.77 14.65
CA SER A 204 -14.11 6.90 14.25
C SER A 204 -14.29 5.43 14.69
N LEU A 205 -15.18 5.16 15.64
CA LEU A 205 -15.45 3.80 16.12
C LEU A 205 -16.14 2.93 15.05
N GLY A 206 -16.88 3.54 14.15
CA GLY A 206 -17.53 2.87 13.01
C GLY A 206 -16.65 2.71 11.76
N VAL A 207 -15.42 3.23 11.77
CA VAL A 207 -14.50 3.08 10.65
C VAL A 207 -13.70 1.78 10.80
N PRO A 208 -13.68 0.90 9.78
CA PRO A 208 -12.81 -0.27 9.79
C PRO A 208 -11.34 0.13 9.79
N ILE A 209 -10.58 -0.37 10.77
CA ILE A 209 -9.14 -0.10 10.94
C ILE A 209 -8.41 -1.43 11.05
N LEU A 210 -7.27 -1.59 10.35
CA LEU A 210 -6.38 -2.70 10.56
C LEU A 210 -4.94 -2.23 10.79
N CYS A 211 -4.39 -2.58 11.96
CA CYS A 211 -3.00 -2.34 12.33
C CYS A 211 -2.14 -3.51 11.87
N ASN A 212 -1.06 -3.24 11.13
CA ASN A 212 -0.19 -4.27 10.59
C ASN A 212 1.29 -4.00 10.94
N PRO A 213 1.74 -4.27 12.16
CA PRO A 213 3.16 -4.22 12.51
C PRO A 213 3.91 -5.46 12.03
N GLY A 214 5.23 -5.35 11.84
CA GLY A 214 6.12 -6.49 11.68
C GLY A 214 6.44 -7.15 13.03
N THR A 215 6.64 -8.47 13.04
CA THR A 215 6.94 -9.21 14.29
C THR A 215 8.22 -8.69 14.97
N LYS A 216 9.20 -8.24 14.19
CA LYS A 216 10.48 -7.72 14.70
C LYS A 216 10.42 -6.26 15.17
N GLU A 217 9.25 -5.65 15.20
CA GLU A 217 9.02 -4.27 15.62
C GLU A 217 8.52 -4.16 17.09
N GLY A 218 8.96 -5.03 17.96
CA GLY A 218 8.59 -5.04 19.38
C GLY A 218 7.73 -6.24 19.78
N VAL A 219 7.25 -7.09 18.87
CA VAL A 219 6.56 -8.35 19.22
C VAL A 219 7.58 -9.40 19.65
N THR A 220 8.56 -9.71 18.83
CA THR A 220 9.62 -10.69 19.12
C THR A 220 10.96 -10.04 19.42
N VAL A 221 11.32 -8.92 18.80
CA VAL A 221 12.56 -8.16 19.03
C VAL A 221 12.23 -6.90 19.85
N LYS A 222 12.73 -6.84 21.10
CA LYS A 222 12.36 -5.81 22.09
C LYS A 222 13.32 -4.63 22.16
N ASP A 223 14.47 -4.67 21.46
CA ASP A 223 15.63 -3.77 21.61
C ASP A 223 16.09 -3.24 20.24
N GLY A 224 15.35 -2.89 19.35
CA GLY A 224 15.74 -2.31 18.07
C GLY A 224 15.21 -0.89 17.87
N ARG A 225 15.66 -0.25 16.80
CA ARG A 225 15.19 1.08 16.39
C ARG A 225 13.66 1.18 16.33
N PHE A 226 13.01 0.11 15.95
CA PHE A 226 11.55 0.05 15.74
C PHE A 226 10.82 -0.76 16.82
N ALA A 227 11.47 -1.12 17.94
CA ALA A 227 10.87 -1.91 19.02
C ALA A 227 9.67 -1.22 19.69
N GLY A 228 9.55 0.11 19.56
CA GLY A 228 8.41 0.90 20.05
C GLY A 228 7.16 0.84 19.17
N VAL A 229 7.23 0.26 17.97
CA VAL A 229 6.08 0.22 17.05
C VAL A 229 4.96 -0.67 17.59
N TRP A 230 5.28 -1.89 18.05
CA TRP A 230 4.28 -2.77 18.65
C TRP A 230 3.60 -2.18 19.87
N PRO A 231 4.30 -1.68 20.90
CA PRO A 231 3.66 -1.04 22.05
C PRO A 231 2.70 0.11 21.67
N ALA A 232 3.06 0.94 20.69
CA ALA A 232 2.19 2.01 20.21
C ALA A 232 0.94 1.44 19.51
N ASN A 233 1.09 0.42 18.64
CA ASN A 233 -0.03 -0.25 17.98
C ASN A 233 -0.96 -0.94 19.00
N GLU A 234 -0.39 -1.64 19.98
CA GLU A 234 -1.14 -2.32 21.03
C GLU A 234 -1.95 -1.33 21.88
N THR A 235 -1.34 -0.19 22.24
CA THR A 235 -2.01 0.88 22.99
C THR A 235 -3.16 1.46 22.20
N PHE A 236 -2.94 1.78 20.92
CA PHE A 236 -3.98 2.31 20.03
C PHE A 236 -5.11 1.30 19.83
N PHE A 237 -4.78 0.05 19.52
CA PHE A 237 -5.74 -1.03 19.37
C PHE A 237 -6.62 -1.20 20.61
N LYS A 238 -6.01 -1.35 21.78
CA LYS A 238 -6.74 -1.54 23.06
C LYS A 238 -7.66 -0.35 23.37
N ALA A 239 -7.18 0.88 23.18
CA ALA A 239 -7.97 2.08 23.45
C ALA A 239 -9.19 2.20 22.52
N MET A 240 -9.03 1.87 21.23
CA MET A 240 -10.10 1.85 20.25
C MET A 240 -11.08 0.68 20.52
N ARG A 241 -10.54 -0.52 20.75
CA ARG A 241 -11.34 -1.74 20.89
C ARG A 241 -12.18 -1.74 22.17
N ALA A 242 -11.66 -1.21 23.29
CA ALA A 242 -12.41 -1.03 24.54
C ALA A 242 -13.65 -0.15 24.37
N LYS A 243 -13.65 0.76 23.39
CA LYS A 243 -14.79 1.59 22.99
C LYS A 243 -15.71 0.93 21.96
N GLY A 244 -15.41 -0.30 21.53
CA GLY A 244 -16.20 -1.04 20.55
C GLY A 244 -15.87 -0.74 19.08
N ALA A 245 -14.72 -0.11 18.81
CA ALA A 245 -14.30 0.20 17.45
C ALA A 245 -14.12 -1.06 16.58
N LEU A 246 -14.30 -0.90 15.27
CA LEU A 246 -14.10 -1.94 14.25
C LEU A 246 -12.60 -2.01 13.88
N ILE A 247 -11.79 -2.47 14.83
CA ILE A 247 -10.32 -2.50 14.66
C ILE A 247 -9.75 -3.90 14.83
N GLY A 248 -8.84 -4.28 13.92
CA GLY A 248 -8.07 -5.51 13.96
C GLY A 248 -6.57 -5.26 14.01
N VAL A 249 -5.84 -6.35 14.24
CA VAL A 249 -4.37 -6.42 14.19
C VAL A 249 -3.98 -7.64 13.37
N ALA A 250 -3.02 -7.46 12.46
CA ALA A 250 -2.38 -8.53 11.72
C ALA A 250 -0.86 -8.36 11.82
N VAL A 251 -0.20 -9.14 12.67
CA VAL A 251 1.27 -9.10 12.78
C VAL A 251 1.89 -9.83 11.61
N ASP A 252 2.75 -9.15 10.85
CA ASP A 252 3.53 -9.79 9.79
C ASP A 252 4.64 -10.66 10.42
N PRO A 253 4.64 -11.99 10.22
CA PRO A 253 5.56 -12.90 10.91
C PRO A 253 6.99 -12.84 10.39
N LEU A 254 7.24 -12.21 9.25
CA LEU A 254 8.53 -12.25 8.56
C LEU A 254 9.32 -10.93 8.69
N THR A 255 8.64 -9.81 8.86
CA THR A 255 9.22 -8.48 8.65
C THR A 255 9.62 -7.76 9.94
N ALA A 256 10.47 -6.74 9.75
CA ALA A 256 10.65 -5.61 10.65
C ALA A 256 9.82 -4.43 10.16
N HIS A 257 10.46 -3.30 9.81
CA HIS A 257 9.76 -2.06 9.43
C HIS A 257 9.46 -1.95 7.91
N GLU A 258 9.96 -2.86 7.11
CA GLU A 258 9.63 -2.96 5.68
C GLU A 258 8.20 -3.48 5.47
N CYS A 259 7.57 -3.10 4.36
CA CYS A 259 6.18 -3.46 4.09
C CYS A 259 5.93 -4.96 3.89
N GLY A 260 6.94 -5.74 3.48
CA GLY A 260 6.79 -7.19 3.30
C GLY A 260 5.66 -7.58 2.33
N ASN A 261 4.97 -8.66 2.64
CA ASN A 261 3.85 -9.18 1.87
C ASN A 261 2.48 -8.61 2.28
N GLN A 262 2.46 -7.49 3.00
CA GLN A 262 1.25 -6.93 3.58
C GLN A 262 0.09 -6.72 2.58
N ARG A 263 0.39 -6.44 1.30
CA ARG A 263 -0.63 -6.23 0.27
C ARG A 263 -1.54 -7.43 0.04
N TYR A 264 -1.07 -8.64 0.31
CA TYR A 264 -1.88 -9.86 0.17
C TYR A 264 -2.99 -9.99 1.23
N LEU A 265 -2.94 -9.18 2.29
CA LEU A 265 -4.06 -9.02 3.20
C LEU A 265 -4.68 -7.61 3.09
N ALA A 266 -3.87 -6.57 2.84
CA ALA A 266 -4.37 -5.20 2.75
C ALA A 266 -5.37 -5.03 1.60
N ILE A 267 -5.07 -5.57 0.42
CA ILE A 267 -5.95 -5.46 -0.75
C ILE A 267 -7.29 -6.18 -0.52
N PRO A 268 -7.35 -7.48 -0.17
CA PRO A 268 -8.64 -8.14 0.09
C PRO A 268 -9.39 -7.58 1.30
N TRP A 269 -8.67 -7.08 2.33
CA TRP A 269 -9.33 -6.44 3.46
C TRP A 269 -9.97 -5.09 3.05
N LEU A 270 -9.26 -4.26 2.29
CA LEU A 270 -9.82 -3.02 1.74
C LEU A 270 -10.95 -3.30 0.75
N ASP A 271 -10.83 -4.34 -0.09
CA ASP A 271 -11.87 -4.78 -1.01
C ASP A 271 -13.18 -5.10 -0.27
N ALA A 272 -13.10 -5.88 0.80
CA ALA A 272 -14.26 -6.21 1.63
C ALA A 272 -14.89 -4.96 2.30
N CYS A 273 -14.06 -4.07 2.82
CA CYS A 273 -14.53 -2.84 3.46
C CYS A 273 -15.15 -1.86 2.45
N LEU A 274 -14.54 -1.68 1.29
CA LEU A 274 -15.05 -0.81 0.22
C LEU A 274 -16.36 -1.36 -0.35
N SER A 275 -16.47 -2.67 -0.59
CA SER A 275 -17.70 -3.33 -1.02
C SER A 275 -18.85 -3.08 -0.05
N ALA A 276 -18.57 -3.08 1.25
CA ALA A 276 -19.60 -2.88 2.28
C ALA A 276 -19.98 -1.40 2.46
N ARG A 277 -19.03 -0.48 2.34
CA ARG A 277 -19.22 0.91 2.78
C ARG A 277 -19.40 1.94 1.69
N LEU A 278 -18.83 1.72 0.50
CA LEU A 278 -18.98 2.72 -0.56
C LEU A 278 -20.46 2.87 -0.97
N PRO A 279 -20.94 4.11 -1.09
CA PRO A 279 -22.31 4.35 -1.58
C PRO A 279 -22.39 3.98 -3.06
N GLU A 280 -23.60 3.68 -3.54
CA GLU A 280 -23.85 3.42 -4.96
C GLU A 280 -23.72 4.68 -5.81
N LYS A 281 -24.10 5.81 -5.24
CA LYS A 281 -23.99 7.11 -5.91
C LYS A 281 -22.89 7.93 -5.23
N SER A 282 -22.03 8.52 -6.04
CA SER A 282 -21.04 9.51 -5.57
C SER A 282 -21.76 10.67 -4.88
N GLY A 283 -21.22 11.08 -3.71
CA GLY A 283 -21.81 12.14 -2.88
C GLY A 283 -22.79 11.66 -1.79
N ASP A 284 -23.27 10.43 -1.87
CA ASP A 284 -24.05 9.85 -0.76
C ASP A 284 -23.13 9.51 0.42
N PRO A 285 -23.64 9.49 1.67
CA PRO A 285 -22.86 9.12 2.84
C PRO A 285 -22.36 7.67 2.77
N LEU A 286 -21.22 7.41 3.44
CA LEU A 286 -20.70 6.05 3.66
C LEU A 286 -21.77 5.19 4.37
N LYS A 287 -21.91 3.95 3.90
CA LYS A 287 -22.74 2.94 4.59
C LYS A 287 -22.05 2.49 5.88
N ALA A 288 -22.82 2.10 6.89
CA ALA A 288 -22.28 1.44 8.06
C ALA A 288 -21.74 0.04 7.69
N MET A 289 -20.70 -0.43 8.39
CA MET A 289 -20.29 -1.82 8.27
C MET A 289 -21.40 -2.75 8.75
N PRO A 290 -21.62 -3.90 8.07
CA PRO A 290 -22.49 -4.94 8.58
C PRO A 290 -22.03 -5.43 9.95
N THR A 291 -22.96 -5.66 10.85
CA THR A 291 -22.69 -6.24 12.17
C THR A 291 -22.75 -7.77 12.16
N GLU A 292 -23.49 -8.33 11.21
CA GLU A 292 -23.60 -9.77 10.99
C GLU A 292 -22.44 -10.31 10.14
N GLY A 293 -22.08 -11.58 10.37
CA GLY A 293 -21.02 -12.26 9.62
C GLY A 293 -19.60 -11.82 9.97
N THR A 294 -19.42 -11.01 11.02
CA THR A 294 -18.11 -10.60 11.51
C THR A 294 -17.41 -11.73 12.26
N TRP A 295 -16.07 -11.70 12.28
CA TRP A 295 -15.23 -12.67 12.95
C TRP A 295 -14.35 -11.99 13.99
N LEU A 296 -13.97 -12.77 15.02
CA LEU A 296 -13.11 -12.31 16.10
C LEU A 296 -11.95 -13.28 16.31
N ALA A 297 -10.81 -12.74 16.77
CA ALA A 297 -9.63 -13.51 17.14
C ALA A 297 -9.02 -12.96 18.43
N GLU A 298 -8.36 -13.79 19.21
CA GLU A 298 -7.51 -13.32 20.30
C GLU A 298 -6.32 -12.53 19.75
N LEU A 299 -5.90 -11.51 20.48
CA LEU A 299 -4.73 -10.71 20.08
C LEU A 299 -3.48 -11.59 20.02
N LEU A 300 -2.74 -11.53 18.92
CA LEU A 300 -1.58 -12.37 18.61
C LEU A 300 -1.90 -13.87 18.38
N SER A 301 -3.15 -14.25 18.25
CA SER A 301 -3.54 -15.58 17.77
C SER A 301 -3.36 -15.68 16.25
N THR A 302 -3.40 -16.90 15.75
CA THR A 302 -3.49 -17.21 14.32
C THR A 302 -4.84 -17.80 13.91
N GLU A 303 -5.78 -17.88 14.87
CA GLU A 303 -7.11 -18.45 14.66
C GLU A 303 -8.19 -17.40 14.89
N ALA A 304 -9.13 -17.34 13.99
CA ALA A 304 -10.34 -16.52 14.10
C ALA A 304 -11.59 -17.39 14.06
N VAL A 305 -12.63 -16.96 14.73
CA VAL A 305 -13.93 -17.65 14.77
C VAL A 305 -15.07 -16.66 14.49
N PRO A 306 -16.25 -17.12 14.05
CA PRO A 306 -17.44 -16.26 13.97
C PRO A 306 -17.66 -15.52 15.29
N ALA A 307 -18.02 -14.24 15.23
CA ALA A 307 -18.20 -13.44 16.44
C ALA A 307 -19.20 -14.02 17.42
N ALA A 308 -20.22 -14.73 16.94
CA ALA A 308 -21.22 -15.44 17.77
C ALA A 308 -20.61 -16.61 18.57
N ASP A 309 -19.53 -17.21 18.07
CA ASP A 309 -18.86 -18.37 18.68
C ASP A 309 -17.67 -17.98 19.56
N PHE A 310 -17.25 -16.72 19.51
CA PHE A 310 -16.10 -16.24 20.28
C PHE A 310 -16.39 -16.28 21.78
N LYS A 311 -15.47 -16.86 22.56
CA LYS A 311 -15.65 -17.08 24.01
C LYS A 311 -14.86 -16.11 24.88
N GLY A 312 -13.95 -15.32 24.26
CA GLY A 312 -13.15 -14.30 24.96
C GLY A 312 -13.88 -12.98 25.15
N ASP A 313 -13.12 -11.96 25.56
CA ASP A 313 -13.65 -10.59 25.64
C ASP A 313 -13.68 -9.94 24.25
N ALA A 314 -14.87 -9.78 23.69
CA ALA A 314 -15.06 -9.15 22.39
C ALA A 314 -14.51 -7.71 22.33
N LYS A 315 -14.36 -7.01 23.46
CA LYS A 315 -13.77 -5.66 23.53
C LYS A 315 -12.25 -5.67 23.59
N ALA A 316 -11.63 -6.83 23.65
CA ALA A 316 -10.18 -7.02 23.57
C ALA A 316 -9.76 -7.82 22.31
N ALA A 317 -10.74 -8.32 21.55
CA ALA A 317 -10.51 -9.18 20.39
C ALA A 317 -10.21 -8.40 19.11
N VAL A 318 -9.39 -8.95 18.24
CA VAL A 318 -9.19 -8.52 16.85
C VAL A 318 -10.52 -8.66 16.12
N TRP A 319 -10.96 -7.60 15.44
CA TRP A 319 -12.17 -7.59 14.63
C TRP A 319 -11.84 -7.80 13.16
N LEU A 320 -12.61 -8.63 12.47
CA LEU A 320 -12.47 -8.93 11.04
C LEU A 320 -13.84 -8.83 10.37
N PRO A 321 -13.93 -8.26 9.15
CA PRO A 321 -15.21 -7.89 8.54
C PRO A 321 -16.07 -9.08 8.10
N ASN A 322 -15.48 -10.22 7.73
CA ASN A 322 -16.19 -11.40 7.24
C ASN A 322 -15.29 -12.65 7.25
N GLU A 323 -15.87 -13.79 6.90
CA GLU A 323 -15.20 -15.10 6.86
C GLU A 323 -14.03 -15.14 5.89
N THR A 324 -14.17 -14.58 4.69
CA THR A 324 -13.14 -14.60 3.66
C THR A 324 -11.89 -13.87 4.15
N VAL A 325 -12.06 -12.67 4.68
CA VAL A 325 -10.95 -11.90 5.26
C VAL A 325 -10.38 -12.58 6.49
N ALA A 326 -11.21 -13.23 7.32
CA ALA A 326 -10.73 -13.95 8.51
C ALA A 326 -9.81 -15.13 8.13
N LYS A 327 -10.13 -15.89 7.09
CA LYS A 327 -9.29 -16.96 6.56
C LYS A 327 -7.99 -16.43 5.97
N GLN A 328 -8.06 -15.35 5.19
CA GLN A 328 -6.88 -14.68 4.63
C GLN A 328 -5.99 -14.08 5.73
N TRP A 329 -6.60 -13.50 6.77
CA TRP A 329 -5.90 -12.99 7.94
C TRP A 329 -5.14 -14.11 8.67
N ALA A 330 -5.80 -15.24 8.95
CA ALA A 330 -5.19 -16.39 9.61
C ALA A 330 -3.99 -16.95 8.83
N GLN A 331 -4.13 -17.03 7.50
CA GLN A 331 -3.02 -17.41 6.61
C GLN A 331 -1.88 -16.38 6.66
N TYR A 332 -2.20 -15.10 6.53
CA TYR A 332 -1.21 -14.03 6.52
C TYR A 332 -0.39 -13.95 7.81
N VAL A 333 -1.03 -14.02 8.98
CA VAL A 333 -0.32 -13.95 10.27
C VAL A 333 0.50 -15.20 10.59
N THR A 334 0.30 -16.28 9.82
CA THR A 334 1.04 -17.53 9.93
C THR A 334 2.31 -17.52 9.08
N ASP A 335 2.21 -17.19 7.79
CA ASP A 335 3.34 -17.29 6.85
C ASP A 335 3.30 -16.29 5.69
N THR A 336 2.33 -15.39 5.66
CA THR A 336 2.09 -14.42 4.57
C THR A 336 1.84 -15.05 3.18
N ALA A 337 1.55 -16.34 3.09
CA ALA A 337 1.23 -16.98 1.83
C ALA A 337 -0.10 -16.47 1.24
N VAL A 338 -0.22 -16.58 -0.07
CA VAL A 338 -1.41 -16.20 -0.82
C VAL A 338 -2.11 -17.45 -1.31
N THR A 339 -3.40 -17.56 -1.02
CA THR A 339 -4.26 -18.56 -1.64
C THR A 339 -5.02 -17.90 -2.79
N ASP A 340 -4.66 -18.27 -4.01
CA ASP A 340 -5.31 -17.82 -5.21
C ASP A 340 -5.56 -19.00 -6.15
N THR A 341 -6.77 -19.10 -6.67
CA THR A 341 -7.22 -20.19 -7.53
C THR A 341 -7.79 -19.70 -8.86
N THR A 342 -7.78 -18.39 -9.08
CA THR A 342 -8.32 -17.74 -10.27
C THR A 342 -7.18 -17.33 -11.22
N PRO A 343 -7.27 -17.64 -12.54
CA PRO A 343 -6.30 -17.13 -13.48
C PRO A 343 -6.32 -15.60 -13.57
N PRO A 344 -5.16 -14.95 -13.77
CA PRO A 344 -5.10 -13.51 -13.96
C PRO A 344 -5.83 -13.08 -15.24
N PRO A 345 -6.26 -11.81 -15.33
CA PRO A 345 -6.82 -11.26 -16.55
C PRO A 345 -5.87 -11.42 -17.75
N ALA A 346 -6.41 -11.75 -18.91
CA ALA A 346 -5.62 -11.78 -20.14
C ALA A 346 -5.15 -10.35 -20.51
N PRO A 347 -3.89 -10.18 -20.95
CA PRO A 347 -3.42 -8.89 -21.43
C PRO A 347 -4.08 -8.53 -22.78
N SER A 348 -3.97 -7.27 -23.18
CA SER A 348 -4.37 -6.88 -24.53
C SER A 348 -3.59 -7.67 -25.58
N ALA A 349 -4.17 -7.85 -26.77
CA ALA A 349 -3.43 -8.37 -27.92
C ALA A 349 -2.19 -7.50 -28.17
N PRO A 350 -1.01 -8.09 -28.40
CA PRO A 350 0.20 -7.32 -28.59
C PRO A 350 0.16 -6.51 -29.89
N VAL A 351 0.59 -5.25 -29.82
CA VAL A 351 0.83 -4.43 -30.99
C VAL A 351 2.26 -4.66 -31.46
N VAL A 352 2.42 -5.11 -32.70
CA VAL A 352 3.73 -5.42 -33.28
C VAL A 352 4.16 -4.32 -34.26
N LYS A 353 5.34 -3.73 -33.99
CA LYS A 353 5.98 -2.76 -34.90
C LYS A 353 7.40 -3.22 -35.21
N GLY A 354 7.60 -3.76 -36.39
CA GLY A 354 8.88 -4.39 -36.75
C GLY A 354 9.14 -5.60 -35.85
N LYS A 355 10.15 -5.53 -35.02
CA LYS A 355 10.50 -6.57 -34.04
C LYS A 355 9.99 -6.27 -32.62
N GLU A 356 9.43 -5.10 -32.39
CA GLU A 356 8.96 -4.66 -31.09
C GLU A 356 7.50 -5.03 -30.87
N LEU A 357 7.21 -5.64 -29.73
CA LEU A 357 5.89 -5.95 -29.22
C LEU A 357 5.59 -5.04 -28.03
N THR A 358 4.39 -4.48 -27.97
CA THR A 358 3.88 -3.75 -26.79
C THR A 358 2.48 -4.24 -26.46
N TRP A 359 2.13 -4.22 -25.17
CA TRP A 359 0.80 -4.62 -24.68
C TRP A 359 0.42 -3.82 -23.44
N THR A 360 -0.82 -3.99 -22.99
CA THR A 360 -1.32 -3.53 -21.69
C THR A 360 -1.88 -4.71 -20.90
N ALA A 361 -1.84 -4.64 -19.57
CA ALA A 361 -2.39 -5.68 -18.72
C ALA A 361 -2.95 -5.08 -17.43
N GLU A 362 -3.91 -5.78 -16.84
CA GLU A 362 -4.42 -5.53 -15.50
C GLU A 362 -3.86 -6.58 -14.54
N ALA A 363 -3.57 -6.17 -13.31
CA ALA A 363 -3.11 -7.12 -12.30
C ALA A 363 -4.28 -8.00 -11.85
N ASP A 364 -3.93 -9.25 -11.51
CA ASP A 364 -4.76 -10.11 -10.69
C ASP A 364 -5.00 -9.44 -9.32
N LEU A 365 -6.24 -9.40 -8.90
CA LEU A 365 -6.60 -8.74 -7.63
C LEU A 365 -6.10 -9.53 -6.43
N GLU A 366 -6.08 -10.85 -6.50
CA GLU A 366 -5.71 -11.74 -5.41
C GLU A 366 -4.21 -11.78 -5.19
N SER A 367 -3.44 -11.96 -6.26
CA SER A 367 -2.00 -12.21 -6.15
C SER A 367 -1.11 -11.31 -7.03
N GLY A 368 -1.70 -10.46 -7.87
CA GLY A 368 -0.96 -9.52 -8.71
C GLY A 368 -0.28 -10.19 -9.92
N ILE A 369 0.65 -9.50 -10.56
CA ILE A 369 1.41 -9.99 -11.71
C ILE A 369 2.84 -10.35 -11.29
N ALA A 370 3.27 -11.56 -11.62
CA ALA A 370 4.67 -11.97 -11.47
C ALA A 370 5.49 -11.70 -12.73
N LYS A 371 4.93 -12.04 -13.92
CA LYS A 371 5.64 -11.98 -15.20
C LYS A 371 4.68 -12.11 -16.38
N PHE A 372 5.22 -11.86 -17.56
CA PHE A 372 4.58 -12.23 -18.83
C PHE A 372 5.41 -13.28 -19.56
N LEU A 373 4.73 -14.20 -20.25
CA LEU A 373 5.35 -15.09 -21.23
C LEU A 373 5.05 -14.57 -22.61
N ILE A 374 6.06 -14.54 -23.46
CA ILE A 374 5.93 -14.15 -24.87
C ILE A 374 5.95 -15.41 -25.71
N GLU A 375 4.85 -15.66 -26.40
CA GLU A 375 4.70 -16.77 -27.32
C GLU A 375 4.80 -16.28 -28.76
N ARG A 376 5.56 -17.02 -29.58
CA ARG A 376 5.63 -16.83 -31.03
C ARG A 376 5.37 -18.16 -31.72
N ASP A 377 4.38 -18.18 -32.61
CA ASP A 377 4.00 -19.38 -33.40
C ASP A 377 3.75 -20.62 -32.51
N GLY A 378 3.12 -20.44 -31.36
CA GLY A 378 2.81 -21.51 -30.42
C GLY A 378 3.96 -21.94 -29.50
N GLN A 379 5.10 -21.24 -29.50
CA GLN A 379 6.24 -21.53 -28.65
C GLN A 379 6.60 -20.33 -27.76
N ILE A 380 6.84 -20.58 -26.47
CA ILE A 380 7.35 -19.55 -25.53
C ILE A 380 8.80 -19.24 -25.91
N ILE A 381 9.06 -17.98 -26.27
CA ILE A 381 10.37 -17.49 -26.70
C ILE A 381 11.04 -16.59 -25.67
N ALA A 382 10.28 -16.01 -24.72
CA ALA A 382 10.81 -15.11 -23.70
C ALA A 382 9.90 -15.02 -22.48
N THR A 383 10.47 -14.51 -21.40
CA THR A 383 9.79 -14.12 -20.17
C THR A 383 10.10 -12.65 -19.88
N VAL A 384 9.11 -11.86 -19.48
CA VAL A 384 9.27 -10.45 -19.13
C VAL A 384 8.75 -10.21 -17.69
N PRO A 385 9.58 -9.76 -16.75
CA PRO A 385 11.03 -9.58 -16.86
C PRO A 385 11.75 -10.93 -16.97
N GLU A 386 12.93 -10.95 -17.57
CA GLU A 386 13.74 -12.16 -17.77
C GLU A 386 14.14 -12.78 -16.44
N GLU A 387 14.56 -11.96 -15.49
CA GLU A 387 14.85 -12.36 -14.12
C GLU A 387 14.15 -11.45 -13.11
N GLY A 388 13.58 -12.03 -12.08
CA GLY A 388 13.04 -11.29 -10.96
C GLY A 388 13.36 -11.97 -9.65
N LYS A 389 13.82 -11.20 -8.65
CA LYS A 389 14.04 -11.68 -7.28
C LYS A 389 13.22 -10.83 -6.32
N ASN A 390 12.33 -11.47 -5.58
CA ASN A 390 11.59 -10.83 -4.51
C ASN A 390 11.62 -11.70 -3.26
N PRO A 391 12.34 -11.30 -2.21
CA PRO A 391 12.50 -12.10 -0.99
C PRO A 391 11.18 -12.34 -0.24
N PHE A 392 10.14 -11.57 -0.54
CA PHE A 392 8.83 -11.68 0.10
C PHE A 392 7.76 -12.31 -0.81
N GLY A 393 8.11 -12.78 -2.02
CA GLY A 393 7.15 -13.38 -2.96
C GLY A 393 6.09 -12.41 -3.51
N ARG A 394 6.31 -11.10 -3.39
CA ARG A 394 5.41 -10.06 -3.94
C ARG A 394 5.50 -10.00 -5.46
N PRO A 395 4.55 -9.33 -6.14
CA PRO A 395 4.65 -9.09 -7.57
C PRO A 395 5.98 -8.44 -7.93
N ILE A 396 6.80 -9.13 -8.71
CA ILE A 396 8.15 -8.68 -9.04
C ILE A 396 8.23 -7.89 -10.32
N PHE A 397 7.19 -7.95 -11.14
CA PHE A 397 7.14 -7.27 -12.41
C PHE A 397 7.37 -5.76 -12.28
N GLN A 398 6.81 -5.13 -11.26
CA GLN A 398 7.02 -3.72 -10.99
C GLN A 398 8.26 -3.40 -10.16
N GLY A 399 8.84 -4.35 -9.44
CA GLY A 399 9.93 -4.13 -8.52
C GLY A 399 9.52 -3.19 -7.36
N LEU A 400 9.25 -3.71 -6.19
CA LEU A 400 8.73 -2.95 -5.07
C LEU A 400 9.83 -2.35 -4.21
N GLN A 401 9.59 -1.11 -3.75
CA GLN A 401 10.45 -0.42 -2.79
C GLN A 401 10.08 -0.77 -1.34
N TYR A 402 10.86 -0.23 -0.39
CA TYR A 402 10.64 -0.38 1.04
C TYR A 402 9.23 0.07 1.48
N SER A 403 8.68 1.11 0.87
CA SER A 403 7.34 1.66 1.14
C SER A 403 6.22 1.07 0.30
N ASP A 404 6.40 -0.12 -0.27
CA ASP A 404 5.41 -0.82 -1.10
C ASP A 404 5.01 -0.09 -2.39
N THR A 405 5.94 0.62 -3.00
CA THR A 405 5.73 1.34 -4.26
C THR A 405 6.64 0.80 -5.37
N PRO A 406 6.23 0.87 -6.63
CA PRO A 406 7.08 0.44 -7.74
C PRO A 406 8.40 1.22 -7.81
N LEU A 407 9.45 0.57 -8.33
CA LEU A 407 10.75 1.20 -8.55
C LEU A 407 10.73 2.24 -9.68
N ALA A 408 9.81 2.09 -10.64
CA ALA A 408 9.66 2.98 -11.77
C ALA A 408 8.18 3.36 -11.96
N PRO A 409 7.88 4.56 -12.51
CA PRO A 409 6.51 5.00 -12.74
C PRO A 409 5.73 4.07 -13.68
N LEU A 410 6.38 3.59 -14.72
CA LEU A 410 5.78 2.66 -15.69
C LEU A 410 6.76 1.53 -15.92
N VAL A 411 6.26 0.33 -15.81
CA VAL A 411 6.99 -0.85 -16.25
C VAL A 411 6.75 -1.04 -17.73
N ALA A 412 7.83 -1.22 -18.47
CA ALA A 412 7.75 -1.46 -19.90
C ALA A 412 7.08 -2.81 -20.17
N MET A 413 5.82 -2.79 -20.58
CA MET A 413 5.13 -3.94 -21.13
C MET A 413 5.48 -4.05 -22.62
N GLN A 414 6.76 -4.38 -22.86
CA GLN A 414 7.34 -4.45 -24.18
C GLN A 414 8.36 -5.58 -24.28
N PHE A 415 8.56 -6.08 -25.48
CA PHE A 415 9.57 -7.07 -25.80
C PHE A 415 10.07 -6.86 -27.21
N THR A 416 11.37 -7.01 -27.45
CA THR A 416 11.95 -6.97 -28.81
C THR A 416 12.39 -8.38 -29.21
N ASP A 417 11.76 -8.94 -30.24
CA ASP A 417 12.14 -10.24 -30.77
C ASP A 417 13.28 -10.11 -31.77
N GLU A 418 14.51 -10.07 -31.25
CA GLU A 418 15.71 -9.97 -32.11
C GLU A 418 15.88 -11.15 -33.07
N LYS A 419 15.28 -12.30 -32.76
CA LYS A 419 15.36 -13.52 -33.56
C LYS A 419 14.29 -13.60 -34.65
N ALA A 420 13.35 -12.64 -34.71
CA ALA A 420 12.36 -12.60 -35.79
C ALA A 420 13.05 -12.33 -37.14
N GLU A 421 12.76 -13.19 -38.13
CA GLU A 421 13.29 -13.06 -39.47
C GLU A 421 12.59 -11.92 -40.22
N THR A 422 13.36 -11.04 -40.84
CA THR A 422 12.82 -9.93 -41.63
C THR A 422 12.00 -10.47 -42.80
N GLY A 423 10.75 -10.00 -42.94
CA GLY A 423 9.86 -10.41 -44.05
C GLY A 423 9.07 -11.69 -43.80
N LYS A 424 9.28 -12.37 -42.66
CA LYS A 424 8.46 -13.50 -42.23
C LYS A 424 7.32 -13.03 -41.34
N SER A 425 6.12 -13.53 -41.56
CA SER A 425 4.98 -13.27 -40.68
C SER A 425 5.00 -14.23 -39.48
N HIS A 426 4.81 -13.70 -38.27
CA HIS A 426 4.71 -14.47 -37.04
C HIS A 426 3.42 -14.13 -36.30
N VAL A 427 2.89 -15.10 -35.56
CA VAL A 427 1.76 -14.90 -34.62
C VAL A 427 2.32 -14.79 -33.20
N TYR A 428 2.01 -13.68 -32.53
CA TYR A 428 2.43 -13.46 -31.14
C TYR A 428 1.24 -13.48 -30.21
N ARG A 429 1.48 -14.03 -28.99
CA ARG A 429 0.59 -13.96 -27.84
C ARG A 429 1.39 -13.58 -26.60
N VAL A 430 0.79 -12.81 -25.72
CA VAL A 430 1.33 -12.49 -24.40
C VAL A 430 0.43 -13.16 -23.35
N ILE A 431 1.03 -13.83 -22.39
CA ILE A 431 0.33 -14.55 -21.33
C ILE A 431 0.74 -13.93 -20.01
N THR A 432 -0.21 -13.45 -19.21
CA THR A 432 0.04 -13.00 -17.85
C THR A 432 0.21 -14.20 -16.92
N VAL A 433 1.19 -14.13 -16.01
CA VAL A 433 1.39 -15.11 -14.94
C VAL A 433 1.33 -14.38 -13.60
N ASN A 434 0.46 -14.82 -12.70
CA ASN A 434 0.38 -14.25 -11.35
C ASN A 434 1.45 -14.81 -10.40
N THR A 435 1.49 -14.33 -9.15
CA THR A 435 2.56 -14.70 -8.21
C THR A 435 2.43 -16.12 -7.65
N VAL A 436 1.28 -16.78 -7.84
CA VAL A 436 1.10 -18.21 -7.51
C VAL A 436 1.28 -19.14 -8.71
N GLY A 437 1.58 -18.59 -9.90
CA GLY A 437 1.92 -19.34 -11.10
C GLY A 437 0.75 -19.67 -12.04
N LEU A 438 -0.46 -19.18 -11.75
CA LEU A 438 -1.59 -19.32 -12.67
C LEU A 438 -1.39 -18.43 -13.91
N GLN A 439 -1.86 -18.89 -15.05
CA GLN A 439 -1.69 -18.22 -16.34
C GLN A 439 -3.04 -17.76 -16.90
N SER A 440 -3.04 -16.59 -17.54
CA SER A 440 -4.19 -16.14 -18.32
C SER A 440 -4.45 -17.04 -19.52
N GLU A 441 -5.71 -17.07 -19.96
CA GLU A 441 -6.13 -17.77 -21.19
C GLU A 441 -5.55 -17.15 -22.46
#